data_3de6a8239ad9e42df6f3363dfd925427
#
_entry.id   3de6a8239ad9e42df6f3363dfd925427
#
_cell.length_a   1.000
_cell.length_b   1.000
_cell.length_c   1.000
_cell.angle_alpha   90.00
_cell.angle_beta   90.00
_cell.angle_gamma   90.00
#
_symmetry.space_group_name_H-M   'P 1'
#
loop_
_entity.id
_entity.type
_entity.pdbx_description
1 polymer ?
#
loop_
_entity_poly.entity_id
_entity_poly.type
_entity_poly.pdbx_seq_one_letter_code
_entity_poly.pdbx_strand_id
1 'polypeptide(L)'
;MTPLRSLFAALLLPLCASAAYAQDWKEIRFGVFPEYPPFESVAADGSLQGFDIELGNAICAKLEVKCTWVHNEFDGMIPALRARKFDAIMSSMAVTPAREKVIDFSDRLFLSPTSVITRKNADFGDTPESLKGKQVGVLQGSLQEAYARAHLAKLGAQIKAYQSQEQNYADLQNGRLDATLTDKLEAQL
;
A
#
# COMPACT_ATOMS: atom_id res chain seq x y z
N MET A 1 81.11 -19.80 14.46
CA MET A 1 80.16 -20.47 13.64
C MET A 1 78.91 -20.65 14.51
N THR A 2 77.92 -19.76 14.43
CA THR A 2 76.66 -19.79 15.18
C THR A 2 75.53 -19.93 14.22
N PRO A 3 74.60 -20.93 14.37
CA PRO A 3 73.45 -21.09 13.48
C PRO A 3 72.35 -20.17 13.91
N LEU A 4 71.83 -19.48 12.90
CA LEU A 4 70.65 -18.57 12.92
C LEU A 4 69.37 -19.40 13.08
N ARG A 5 68.73 -19.27 14.23
CA ARG A 5 67.39 -19.88 14.47
C ARG A 5 66.34 -18.97 13.94
N SER A 6 65.67 -19.37 12.81
CA SER A 6 64.51 -18.71 12.24
C SER A 6 63.29 -19.00 13.13
N LEU A 7 62.77 -17.98 13.81
CA LEU A 7 61.45 -18.01 14.44
C LEU A 7 60.38 -17.73 13.37
N PHE A 8 59.64 -18.75 12.95
CA PHE A 8 58.39 -18.61 12.22
C PHE A 8 57.30 -18.27 13.26
N ALA A 9 56.94 -17.02 13.36
CA ALA A 9 55.75 -16.58 14.09
C ALA A 9 54.54 -16.83 13.18
N ALA A 10 53.79 -17.92 13.42
CA ALA A 10 52.51 -18.17 12.78
C ALA A 10 51.49 -17.17 13.33
N LEU A 11 51.11 -16.19 12.50
CA LEU A 11 50.05 -15.22 12.78
C LEU A 11 48.70 -15.90 12.63
N LEU A 12 48.13 -16.43 13.71
CA LEU A 12 46.76 -16.92 13.78
C LEU A 12 45.82 -15.72 13.72
N LEU A 13 45.30 -15.39 12.53
CA LEU A 13 44.15 -14.50 12.35
C LEU A 13 42.89 -15.21 12.88
N PRO A 14 42.20 -14.67 13.89
CA PRO A 14 40.86 -15.17 14.24
C PRO A 14 39.94 -14.85 13.11
N LEU A 15 39.43 -15.88 12.41
CA LEU A 15 38.30 -15.80 11.50
C LEU A 15 37.06 -15.48 12.36
N CYS A 16 36.74 -14.19 12.53
CA CYS A 16 35.43 -13.78 13.07
C CYS A 16 34.38 -14.22 12.08
N ALA A 17 33.91 -15.44 12.20
CA ALA A 17 32.66 -15.88 11.58
C ALA A 17 31.55 -15.03 12.19
N SER A 18 31.16 -13.95 11.50
CA SER A 18 29.93 -13.21 11.79
C SER A 18 28.80 -14.19 11.60
N ALA A 19 28.35 -14.84 12.68
CA ALA A 19 27.10 -15.56 12.67
C ALA A 19 26.01 -14.52 12.30
N ALA A 20 25.54 -14.57 11.07
CA ALA A 20 24.34 -13.86 10.67
C ALA A 20 23.20 -14.46 11.52
N TYR A 21 22.89 -13.79 12.63
CA TYR A 21 21.67 -14.12 13.38
C TYR A 21 20.51 -13.77 12.46
N ALA A 22 19.92 -14.77 11.84
CA ALA A 22 18.60 -14.64 11.25
C ALA A 22 17.68 -14.16 12.38
N GLN A 23 17.08 -12.99 12.20
CA GLN A 23 16.14 -12.47 13.19
C GLN A 23 14.97 -13.44 13.27
N ASP A 24 14.84 -14.11 14.42
CA ASP A 24 13.74 -15.05 14.67
C ASP A 24 12.47 -14.25 14.94
N TRP A 25 11.76 -13.91 13.87
CA TRP A 25 10.49 -13.19 13.92
C TRP A 25 9.47 -14.01 14.71
N LYS A 26 8.86 -13.42 15.73
CA LYS A 26 7.76 -14.02 16.52
C LYS A 26 6.41 -13.44 16.14
N GLU A 27 6.41 -12.27 15.54
CA GLU A 27 5.23 -11.52 15.18
C GLU A 27 5.52 -10.67 13.93
N ILE A 28 4.54 -10.53 13.06
CA ILE A 28 4.51 -9.56 11.97
C ILE A 28 3.33 -8.63 12.18
N ARG A 29 3.59 -7.34 12.25
CA ARG A 29 2.57 -6.30 12.31
C ARG A 29 2.32 -5.78 10.92
N PHE A 30 1.10 -5.97 10.41
CA PHE A 30 0.68 -5.42 9.12
C PHE A 30 -0.06 -4.10 9.32
N GLY A 31 0.34 -3.05 8.58
CA GLY A 31 -0.45 -1.83 8.41
C GLY A 31 -1.55 -2.07 7.39
N VAL A 32 -2.79 -1.71 7.73
CA VAL A 32 -3.99 -1.89 6.90
C VAL A 32 -4.88 -0.66 6.94
N PHE A 33 -5.52 -0.33 5.81
CA PHE A 33 -6.58 0.66 5.69
C PHE A 33 -7.89 -0.08 5.36
N PRO A 34 -8.72 -0.43 6.36
CA PRO A 34 -9.80 -1.40 6.19
C PRO A 34 -11.10 -0.78 5.63
N GLU A 35 -11.00 0.06 4.61
CA GLU A 35 -12.10 0.69 3.87
C GLU A 35 -12.01 0.40 2.36
N TYR A 36 -11.46 -0.77 1.98
CA TYR A 36 -11.19 -1.11 0.59
C TYR A 36 -11.67 -2.52 0.21
N PRO A 37 -12.98 -2.80 0.28
CA PRO A 37 -13.51 -4.10 -0.14
C PRO A 37 -13.27 -4.34 -1.64
N PRO A 38 -13.07 -5.59 -2.09
CA PRO A 38 -13.08 -6.85 -1.33
C PRO A 38 -11.72 -7.20 -0.70
N PHE A 39 -10.74 -6.29 -0.73
CA PHE A 39 -9.37 -6.57 -0.29
C PHE A 39 -9.23 -6.50 1.22
N GLU A 40 -9.69 -5.42 1.84
CA GLU A 40 -9.71 -5.22 3.29
C GLU A 40 -10.93 -4.40 3.72
N SER A 41 -11.63 -4.90 4.73
CA SER A 41 -12.78 -4.21 5.33
C SER A 41 -13.02 -4.67 6.76
N VAL A 42 -13.88 -3.95 7.47
CA VAL A 42 -14.36 -4.34 8.80
C VAL A 42 -15.71 -5.05 8.65
N ALA A 43 -15.81 -6.27 9.18
CA ALA A 43 -17.05 -7.02 9.24
C ALA A 43 -18.00 -6.45 10.31
N ALA A 44 -19.27 -6.87 10.30
CA ALA A 44 -20.28 -6.40 11.25
C ALA A 44 -19.95 -6.71 12.73
N ASP A 45 -19.14 -7.73 12.99
CA ASP A 45 -18.67 -8.11 14.34
C ASP A 45 -17.39 -7.36 14.75
N GLY A 46 -16.87 -6.45 13.89
CA GLY A 46 -15.67 -5.68 14.12
C GLY A 46 -14.37 -6.38 13.69
N SER A 47 -14.44 -7.62 13.20
CA SER A 47 -13.25 -8.32 12.68
C SER A 47 -12.82 -7.78 11.32
N LEU A 48 -11.52 -7.90 11.02
CA LEU A 48 -11.00 -7.61 9.68
C LEU A 48 -11.26 -8.79 8.76
N GLN A 49 -11.64 -8.48 7.52
CA GLN A 49 -11.92 -9.47 6.47
C GLN A 49 -11.45 -8.98 5.11
N GLY A 50 -11.30 -9.89 4.16
CA GLY A 50 -10.96 -9.62 2.77
C GLY A 50 -9.68 -10.30 2.33
N PHE A 51 -9.38 -10.19 1.04
CA PHE A 51 -8.27 -10.88 0.40
C PHE A 51 -6.92 -10.60 1.07
N ASP A 52 -6.60 -9.33 1.34
CA ASP A 52 -5.32 -8.94 1.95
C ASP A 52 -5.21 -9.49 3.38
N ILE A 53 -6.32 -9.51 4.12
CA ILE A 53 -6.36 -10.04 5.49
C ILE A 53 -6.11 -11.56 5.49
N GLU A 54 -6.79 -12.28 4.60
CA GLU A 54 -6.62 -13.73 4.48
C GLU A 54 -5.21 -14.10 4.02
N LEU A 55 -4.67 -13.37 3.04
CA LEU A 55 -3.30 -13.56 2.55
C LEU A 55 -2.27 -13.29 3.65
N GLY A 56 -2.38 -12.19 4.37
CA GLY A 56 -1.48 -11.85 5.48
C GLY A 56 -1.51 -12.93 6.57
N ASN A 57 -2.69 -13.40 6.96
CA ASN A 57 -2.85 -14.47 7.94
C ASN A 57 -2.24 -15.80 7.44
N ALA A 58 -2.41 -16.13 6.15
CA ALA A 58 -1.80 -17.32 5.54
C ALA A 58 -0.26 -17.23 5.52
N ILE A 59 0.30 -16.05 5.24
CA ILE A 59 1.74 -15.81 5.31
C ILE A 59 2.27 -16.04 6.72
N CYS A 60 1.62 -15.46 7.75
CA CYS A 60 2.02 -15.67 9.13
C CYS A 60 1.93 -17.13 9.56
N ALA A 61 0.86 -17.82 9.18
CA ALA A 61 0.69 -19.24 9.47
C ALA A 61 1.82 -20.08 8.85
N LYS A 62 2.21 -19.78 7.60
CA LYS A 62 3.31 -20.47 6.91
C LYS A 62 4.68 -20.19 7.54
N LEU A 63 4.87 -18.99 8.09
CA LEU A 63 6.11 -18.59 8.77
C LEU A 63 6.12 -18.97 10.26
N GLU A 64 5.03 -19.55 10.78
CA GLU A 64 4.86 -19.92 12.19
C GLU A 64 5.04 -18.73 13.13
N VAL A 65 4.55 -17.54 12.71
CA VAL A 65 4.60 -16.29 13.48
C VAL A 65 3.18 -15.78 13.74
N LYS A 66 3.04 -14.91 14.75
CA LYS A 66 1.78 -14.22 15.02
C LYS A 66 1.57 -13.10 14.00
N CYS A 67 0.36 -12.95 13.46
CA CYS A 67 -0.07 -11.75 12.76
C CYS A 67 -0.74 -10.77 13.71
N THR A 68 -0.43 -9.48 13.56
CA THR A 68 -1.22 -8.38 14.12
C THR A 68 -1.50 -7.34 13.05
N TRP A 69 -2.64 -6.68 13.17
CA TRP A 69 -3.12 -5.70 12.20
C TRP A 69 -3.20 -4.32 12.86
N VAL A 70 -2.58 -3.34 12.24
CA VAL A 70 -2.52 -1.96 12.71
C VAL A 70 -3.28 -1.07 11.73
N HIS A 71 -4.42 -0.55 12.17
CA HIS A 71 -5.18 0.39 11.35
C HIS A 71 -4.40 1.70 11.19
N ASN A 72 -4.34 2.20 9.96
CA ASN A 72 -3.74 3.50 9.63
C ASN A 72 -4.40 4.08 8.39
N GLU A 73 -4.51 5.41 8.31
CA GLU A 73 -4.97 6.08 7.11
C GLU A 73 -4.04 5.81 5.92
N PHE A 74 -4.59 5.70 4.71
CA PHE A 74 -3.85 5.23 3.54
C PHE A 74 -2.67 6.14 3.20
N ASP A 75 -2.84 7.46 3.24
CA ASP A 75 -1.78 8.45 2.99
C ASP A 75 -0.65 8.41 4.03
N GLY A 76 -0.97 7.96 5.24
CA GLY A 76 -0.03 7.78 6.34
C GLY A 76 0.73 6.45 6.36
N MET A 77 0.44 5.48 5.48
CA MET A 77 1.02 4.13 5.52
C MET A 77 2.54 4.13 5.39
N ILE A 78 3.10 4.77 4.37
CA ILE A 78 4.55 4.79 4.13
C ILE A 78 5.30 5.52 5.26
N PRO A 79 4.89 6.72 5.70
CA PRO A 79 5.48 7.34 6.88
C PRO A 79 5.45 6.46 8.14
N ALA A 80 4.34 5.76 8.39
CA ALA A 80 4.17 4.89 9.55
C ALA A 80 5.06 3.63 9.47
N LEU A 81 5.20 3.01 8.28
CA LEU A 81 6.13 1.90 8.04
C LEU A 81 7.58 2.35 8.32
N ARG A 82 8.00 3.49 7.79
CA ARG A 82 9.33 4.03 8.03
C ARG A 82 9.58 4.40 9.50
N ALA A 83 8.54 4.79 10.22
CA ALA A 83 8.58 5.00 11.66
C ALA A 83 8.47 3.70 12.47
N ARG A 84 8.44 2.53 11.82
CA ARG A 84 8.35 1.20 12.44
C ARG A 84 7.10 1.00 13.32
N LYS A 85 6.00 1.67 12.98
CA LYS A 85 4.71 1.43 13.66
C LYS A 85 4.17 0.03 13.33
N PHE A 86 4.51 -0.48 12.15
CA PHE A 86 4.28 -1.86 11.69
C PHE A 86 5.45 -2.31 10.81
N ASP A 87 5.50 -3.57 10.45
CA ASP A 87 6.65 -4.20 9.81
C ASP A 87 6.45 -4.33 8.29
N ALA A 88 5.20 -4.39 7.83
CA ALA A 88 4.83 -4.41 6.43
C ALA A 88 3.48 -3.70 6.22
N ILE A 89 3.22 -3.25 5.00
CA ILE A 89 1.91 -2.77 4.55
C ILE A 89 1.23 -3.91 3.80
N MET A 90 0.01 -4.26 4.21
CA MET A 90 -0.88 -5.18 3.50
C MET A 90 -2.21 -4.43 3.32
N SER A 91 -2.31 -3.68 2.22
CA SER A 91 -3.43 -2.77 1.96
C SER A 91 -3.46 -2.37 0.47
N SER A 92 -3.39 -3.36 -0.39
CA SER A 92 -3.52 -3.24 -1.85
C SER A 92 -2.71 -2.07 -2.46
N MET A 93 -1.56 -1.76 -1.86
CA MET A 93 -0.76 -0.59 -2.25
C MET A 93 -0.07 -0.79 -3.59
N ALA A 94 -0.42 0.03 -4.58
CA ALA A 94 0.20 0.01 -5.90
C ALA A 94 1.68 0.37 -5.86
N VAL A 95 2.50 -0.36 -6.62
CA VAL A 95 3.92 -0.04 -6.87
C VAL A 95 4.01 1.19 -7.76
N THR A 96 4.81 2.17 -7.35
CA THR A 96 5.13 3.35 -8.17
C THR A 96 6.59 3.73 -8.02
N PRO A 97 7.24 4.34 -9.05
CA PRO A 97 8.64 4.77 -8.95
C PRO A 97 8.92 5.74 -7.80
N ALA A 98 7.91 6.50 -7.35
CA ALA A 98 8.05 7.39 -6.21
C ALA A 98 8.09 6.63 -4.89
N ARG A 99 7.26 5.59 -4.75
CA ARG A 99 7.20 4.74 -3.54
C ARG A 99 8.42 3.83 -3.44
N GLU A 100 8.88 3.23 -4.56
CA GLU A 100 10.08 2.38 -4.62
C GLU A 100 11.37 3.10 -4.19
N LYS A 101 11.41 4.43 -4.23
CA LYS A 101 12.56 5.21 -3.70
C LYS A 101 12.65 5.21 -2.19
N VAL A 102 11.60 4.82 -1.48
CA VAL A 102 11.51 5.00 -0.01
C VAL A 102 11.10 3.76 0.75
N ILE A 103 10.54 2.75 0.07
CA ILE A 103 10.18 1.42 0.60
C ILE A 103 10.43 0.35 -0.46
N ASP A 104 10.62 -0.89 -0.01
CA ASP A 104 10.68 -2.06 -0.87
C ASP A 104 9.28 -2.67 -1.05
N PHE A 105 9.09 -3.40 -2.14
CA PHE A 105 7.86 -4.13 -2.45
C PHE A 105 8.14 -5.61 -2.67
N SER A 106 7.14 -6.45 -2.40
CA SER A 106 7.11 -7.84 -2.86
C SER A 106 6.89 -7.92 -4.38
N ASP A 107 6.89 -9.12 -4.92
CA ASP A 107 6.34 -9.38 -6.24
C ASP A 107 4.87 -8.93 -6.31
N ARG A 108 4.42 -8.57 -7.51
CA ARG A 108 3.07 -8.10 -7.73
C ARG A 108 2.05 -9.23 -7.51
N LEU A 109 1.05 -8.99 -6.68
CA LEU A 109 -0.01 -9.95 -6.39
C LEU A 109 -1.08 -9.98 -7.49
N PHE A 110 -1.51 -8.80 -7.96
CA PHE A 110 -2.54 -8.65 -9.00
C PHE A 110 -2.40 -7.33 -9.75
N LEU A 111 -3.23 -7.15 -10.77
CA LEU A 111 -3.38 -5.91 -11.53
C LEU A 111 -4.82 -5.47 -11.45
N SER A 112 -5.03 -4.21 -11.08
CA SER A 112 -6.31 -3.55 -11.15
C SER A 112 -6.16 -2.20 -11.85
N PRO A 113 -6.69 -2.03 -13.07
CA PRO A 113 -6.64 -0.73 -13.73
C PRO A 113 -7.55 0.27 -13.00
N THR A 114 -7.17 1.55 -13.03
CA THR A 114 -8.02 2.63 -12.54
C THR A 114 -9.30 2.74 -13.36
N SER A 115 -10.42 2.94 -12.69
CA SER A 115 -11.74 3.16 -13.28
C SER A 115 -12.34 4.48 -12.80
N VAL A 116 -13.23 5.02 -13.60
CA VAL A 116 -14.08 6.17 -13.25
C VAL A 116 -15.44 5.64 -12.83
N ILE A 117 -15.89 5.99 -11.65
CA ILE A 117 -17.26 5.74 -11.18
C ILE A 117 -18.06 7.04 -11.27
N THR A 118 -19.26 6.95 -11.79
CA THR A 118 -20.22 8.06 -11.89
C THR A 118 -21.61 7.61 -11.40
N ARG A 119 -22.51 8.55 -11.18
CA ARG A 119 -23.92 8.19 -10.97
C ARG A 119 -24.50 7.61 -12.27
N LYS A 120 -25.42 6.66 -12.13
CA LYS A 120 -26.00 5.85 -13.24
C LYS A 120 -26.51 6.66 -14.44
N ASN A 121 -27.00 7.88 -14.21
CA ASN A 121 -27.56 8.73 -15.26
C ASN A 121 -26.66 9.94 -15.59
N ALA A 122 -25.40 9.88 -15.20
CA ALA A 122 -24.44 10.95 -15.52
C ALA A 122 -24.05 10.85 -17.00
N ASP A 123 -24.11 11.98 -17.68
CA ASP A 123 -23.65 12.09 -19.07
C ASP A 123 -22.13 12.36 -19.06
N PHE A 124 -21.37 11.30 -19.24
CA PHE A 124 -19.92 11.33 -19.35
C PHE A 124 -19.47 10.64 -20.63
N GLY A 125 -18.52 11.24 -21.33
CA GLY A 125 -17.81 10.57 -22.42
C GLY A 125 -16.73 9.64 -21.88
N ASP A 126 -16.19 8.81 -22.78
CA ASP A 126 -15.20 7.77 -22.46
C ASP A 126 -13.76 8.32 -22.41
N THR A 127 -13.57 9.65 -22.45
CA THR A 127 -12.25 10.27 -22.47
C THR A 127 -11.99 11.12 -21.22
N PRO A 128 -10.72 11.33 -20.84
CA PRO A 128 -10.36 12.20 -19.71
C PRO A 128 -10.89 13.64 -19.85
N GLU A 129 -11.04 14.13 -21.07
CA GLU A 129 -11.55 15.48 -21.38
C GLU A 129 -13.02 15.66 -20.95
N SER A 130 -13.80 14.58 -20.87
CA SER A 130 -15.19 14.61 -20.38
C SER A 130 -15.30 15.04 -18.92
N LEU A 131 -14.21 14.96 -18.16
CA LEU A 131 -14.11 15.39 -16.78
C LEU A 131 -13.77 16.88 -16.62
N LYS A 132 -13.61 17.63 -17.70
CA LYS A 132 -13.37 19.08 -17.66
C LYS A 132 -14.48 19.82 -16.91
N GLY A 133 -14.10 20.62 -15.92
CA GLY A 133 -15.03 21.38 -15.07
C GLY A 133 -15.76 20.53 -14.01
N LYS A 134 -15.56 19.20 -14.01
CA LYS A 134 -16.20 18.28 -13.09
C LYS A 134 -15.47 18.18 -11.76
N GLN A 135 -16.21 17.86 -10.69
CA GLN A 135 -15.65 17.54 -9.38
C GLN A 135 -15.35 16.05 -9.29
N VAL A 136 -14.07 15.72 -9.15
CA VAL A 136 -13.58 14.35 -9.16
C VAL A 136 -13.01 14.00 -7.80
N GLY A 137 -13.62 13.01 -7.12
CA GLY A 137 -13.17 12.47 -5.85
C GLY A 137 -12.05 11.46 -6.03
N VAL A 138 -11.14 11.42 -5.08
CA VAL A 138 -10.03 10.45 -5.03
C VAL A 138 -9.70 10.13 -3.57
N LEU A 139 -9.19 8.94 -3.29
CA LEU A 139 -8.61 8.63 -1.98
C LEU A 139 -7.26 9.33 -1.84
N GLN A 140 -7.05 10.03 -0.73
CA GLN A 140 -5.83 10.76 -0.46
C GLN A 140 -4.62 9.82 -0.37
N GLY A 141 -3.51 10.22 -0.98
CA GLY A 141 -2.28 9.40 -1.05
C GLY A 141 -2.33 8.26 -2.07
N SER A 142 -3.45 8.05 -2.77
CA SER A 142 -3.60 6.97 -3.75
C SER A 142 -2.87 7.24 -5.08
N LEU A 143 -2.71 6.19 -5.89
CA LEU A 143 -2.25 6.32 -7.28
C LEU A 143 -3.24 7.16 -8.10
N GLN A 144 -4.55 7.01 -7.83
CA GLN A 144 -5.62 7.74 -8.48
C GLN A 144 -5.53 9.25 -8.20
N GLU A 145 -5.21 9.66 -6.96
CA GLU A 145 -4.96 11.05 -6.66
C GLU A 145 -3.78 11.61 -7.45
N ALA A 146 -2.66 10.90 -7.45
CA ALA A 146 -1.47 11.32 -8.18
C ALA A 146 -1.75 11.49 -9.68
N TYR A 147 -2.47 10.54 -10.29
CA TYR A 147 -2.90 10.62 -11.68
C TYR A 147 -3.85 11.79 -11.92
N ALA A 148 -4.88 11.95 -11.10
CA ALA A 148 -5.87 13.02 -11.26
C ALA A 148 -5.24 14.41 -11.19
N ARG A 149 -4.32 14.65 -10.23
CA ARG A 149 -3.60 15.91 -10.13
C ARG A 149 -2.63 16.14 -11.28
N ALA A 150 -1.93 15.10 -11.73
CA ALA A 150 -0.96 15.22 -12.81
C ALA A 150 -1.60 15.44 -14.19
N HIS A 151 -2.78 14.87 -14.44
CA HIS A 151 -3.42 14.81 -15.76
C HIS A 151 -4.79 15.49 -15.79
N LEU A 152 -5.75 15.10 -14.95
CA LEU A 152 -7.12 15.61 -15.02
C LEU A 152 -7.26 17.06 -14.58
N ALA A 153 -6.51 17.49 -13.56
CA ALA A 153 -6.50 18.88 -13.13
C ALA A 153 -6.02 19.82 -14.25
N LYS A 154 -5.04 19.40 -15.07
CA LYS A 154 -4.58 20.17 -16.24
C LYS A 154 -5.63 20.29 -17.34
N LEU A 155 -6.56 19.36 -17.42
CA LEU A 155 -7.71 19.39 -18.32
C LEU A 155 -8.87 20.23 -17.76
N GLY A 156 -8.74 20.72 -16.51
CA GLY A 156 -9.72 21.57 -15.86
C GLY A 156 -10.66 20.84 -14.90
N ALA A 157 -10.40 19.57 -14.55
CA ALA A 157 -11.12 18.88 -13.49
C ALA A 157 -10.75 19.44 -12.10
N GLN A 158 -11.72 19.47 -11.18
CA GLN A 158 -11.52 19.89 -9.80
C GLN A 158 -11.33 18.65 -8.92
N ILE A 159 -10.11 18.42 -8.42
CA ILE A 159 -9.78 17.22 -7.66
C ILE A 159 -10.04 17.44 -6.17
N LYS A 160 -10.89 16.59 -5.58
CA LYS A 160 -11.17 16.52 -4.14
C LYS A 160 -10.58 15.22 -3.57
N ALA A 161 -9.63 15.35 -2.65
CA ALA A 161 -9.07 14.21 -1.92
C ALA A 161 -9.87 13.95 -0.64
N TYR A 162 -10.12 12.68 -0.35
CA TYR A 162 -10.83 12.18 0.82
C TYR A 162 -9.93 11.22 1.58
N GLN A 163 -9.98 11.26 2.92
CA GLN A 163 -9.28 10.25 3.74
C GLN A 163 -10.07 8.94 3.82
N SER A 164 -11.40 9.02 3.67
CA SER A 164 -12.29 7.86 3.65
C SER A 164 -12.88 7.65 2.25
N GLN A 165 -12.78 6.42 1.75
CA GLN A 165 -13.40 6.05 0.47
C GLN A 165 -14.93 6.01 0.57
N GLU A 166 -15.46 5.65 1.74
CA GLU A 166 -16.89 5.70 2.01
C GLU A 166 -17.45 7.13 1.90
N GLN A 167 -16.76 8.12 2.47
CA GLN A 167 -17.15 9.53 2.33
C GLN A 167 -17.08 10.01 0.88
N ASN A 168 -16.08 9.56 0.12
CA ASN A 168 -15.96 9.84 -1.31
C ASN A 168 -17.20 9.32 -2.07
N TYR A 169 -17.61 8.07 -1.84
CA TYR A 169 -18.81 7.52 -2.44
C TYR A 169 -20.11 8.18 -1.98
N ALA A 170 -20.21 8.52 -0.70
CA ALA A 170 -21.36 9.26 -0.19
C ALA A 170 -21.51 10.63 -0.87
N ASP A 171 -20.41 11.35 -1.09
CA ASP A 171 -20.43 12.64 -1.81
C ASP A 171 -20.76 12.48 -3.29
N LEU A 172 -20.34 11.38 -3.94
CA LEU A 172 -20.76 11.05 -5.31
C LEU A 172 -22.27 10.78 -5.38
N GLN A 173 -22.79 9.96 -4.47
CA GLN A 173 -24.22 9.65 -4.42
C GLN A 173 -25.08 10.90 -4.17
N ASN A 174 -24.65 11.78 -3.28
CA ASN A 174 -25.32 13.02 -2.93
C ASN A 174 -25.16 14.15 -3.97
N GLY A 175 -24.43 13.91 -5.07
CA GLY A 175 -24.23 14.90 -6.14
C GLY A 175 -23.23 16.00 -5.81
N ARG A 176 -22.47 15.87 -4.73
CA ARG A 176 -21.34 16.77 -4.38
C ARG A 176 -20.08 16.50 -5.19
N LEU A 177 -20.01 15.32 -5.78
CA LEU A 177 -19.03 14.93 -6.80
C LEU A 177 -19.76 14.56 -8.09
N ASP A 178 -19.08 14.73 -9.18
CA ASP A 178 -19.53 14.27 -10.50
C ASP A 178 -19.03 12.86 -10.79
N ALA A 179 -17.81 12.56 -10.39
CA ALA A 179 -17.12 11.28 -10.58
C ALA A 179 -16.18 10.97 -9.41
N THR A 180 -15.76 9.73 -9.27
CA THR A 180 -14.63 9.32 -8.45
C THR A 180 -13.73 8.35 -9.22
N LEU A 181 -12.43 8.35 -8.89
CA LEU A 181 -11.47 7.37 -9.41
C LEU A 181 -11.18 6.33 -8.33
N THR A 182 -11.26 5.07 -8.74
CA THR A 182 -10.84 3.94 -7.90
C THR A 182 -10.32 2.80 -8.78
N ASP A 183 -9.94 1.69 -8.18
CA ASP A 183 -9.56 0.48 -8.90
C ASP A 183 -10.79 -0.24 -9.48
N LYS A 184 -10.61 -0.86 -10.64
CA LYS A 184 -11.69 -1.56 -11.34
C LYS A 184 -12.33 -2.66 -10.49
N LEU A 185 -11.53 -3.39 -9.70
CA LEU A 185 -12.06 -4.49 -8.89
C LEU A 185 -12.96 -3.98 -7.76
N GLU A 186 -12.61 -2.87 -7.13
CA GLU A 186 -13.48 -2.20 -6.16
C GLU A 186 -14.72 -1.60 -6.83
N ALA A 187 -14.57 -1.00 -8.01
CA ALA A 187 -15.67 -0.39 -8.76
C ALA A 187 -16.78 -1.38 -9.20
N GLN A 188 -16.56 -2.69 -9.11
CA GLN A 188 -17.49 -3.74 -9.51
C GLN A 188 -18.38 -4.26 -8.36
N LEU A 189 -18.15 -3.79 -7.13
CA LEU A 189 -18.98 -4.09 -5.97
C LEU A 189 -20.19 -3.16 -5.87
#